data_ee3f38a3494dd3abef06c645ff3cd5af
#
_entry.id   ee3f38a3494dd3abef06c645ff3cd5af
#
_cell.length_a   1.000
_cell.length_b   1.000
_cell.length_c   1.000
_cell.angle_alpha   90.00
_cell.angle_beta   90.00
_cell.angle_gamma   90.00
#
_symmetry.space_group_name_H-M   'P 1'
#
loop_
_entity.id
_entity.type
_entity.pdbx_description
1 polymer ?
#
loop_
_entity_poly.entity_id
_entity_poly.type
_entity_poly.pdbx_seq_one_letter_code
_entity_poly.pdbx_strand_id
1 'polypeptide(L)'
;MGLLELAHHRPLLSLTLLALSTRLLTSTLLLALHSLLPAFDSSAQPLLAPDPRARWLEPFLRWDALYFASIATRGYRYEQELAFSPGLPGAMHLAGRAVGWIEGGGWEGQVGVREAVVGGVVVSWAAGVGAVLALYK
;
A
#
# COMPACT_ATOMS: atom_id res chain seq x y z
N MET A 1 -29.17 15.11 1.22
CA MET A 1 -29.26 13.74 0.69
C MET A 1 -28.57 12.82 1.69
N GLY A 2 -29.32 11.94 2.34
CA GLY A 2 -28.77 11.04 3.37
C GLY A 2 -27.99 9.87 2.75
N LEU A 3 -27.14 9.19 3.55
CA LEU A 3 -26.37 8.02 3.09
C LEU A 3 -27.28 6.91 2.55
N LEU A 4 -28.47 6.72 3.12
CA LEU A 4 -29.43 5.73 2.67
C LEU A 4 -30.04 6.07 1.30
N GLU A 5 -30.31 7.34 1.04
CA GLU A 5 -30.79 7.81 -0.27
C GLU A 5 -29.71 7.64 -1.33
N LEU A 6 -28.44 7.95 -0.99
CA LEU A 6 -27.31 7.73 -1.89
C LEU A 6 -27.15 6.25 -2.23
N ALA A 7 -27.25 5.36 -1.24
CA ALA A 7 -27.17 3.92 -1.42
C ALA A 7 -28.26 3.37 -2.34
N HIS A 8 -29.48 3.94 -2.25
CA HIS A 8 -30.60 3.51 -3.10
C HIS A 8 -30.46 4.00 -4.55
N HIS A 9 -30.09 5.28 -4.74
CA HIS A 9 -30.03 5.88 -6.07
C HIS A 9 -28.71 5.67 -6.83
N ARG A 10 -27.59 5.49 -6.10
CA ARG A 10 -26.23 5.31 -6.67
C ARG A 10 -25.43 4.27 -5.89
N PRO A 11 -25.82 3.00 -5.95
CA PRO A 11 -25.22 1.95 -5.11
C PRO A 11 -23.71 1.79 -5.35
N LEU A 12 -23.24 1.84 -6.59
CA LEU A 12 -21.80 1.72 -6.89
C LEU A 12 -20.99 2.87 -6.26
N LEU A 13 -21.51 4.10 -6.30
CA LEU A 13 -20.85 5.24 -5.68
C LEU A 13 -20.80 5.10 -4.15
N SER A 14 -21.91 4.68 -3.53
CA SER A 14 -21.96 4.49 -2.09
C SER A 14 -21.01 3.38 -1.62
N LEU A 15 -20.93 2.27 -2.36
CA LEU A 15 -19.99 1.17 -2.08
C LEU A 15 -18.54 1.62 -2.24
N THR A 16 -18.22 2.37 -3.29
CA THR A 16 -16.88 2.93 -3.50
C THR A 16 -16.49 3.86 -2.34
N LEU A 17 -17.38 4.78 -1.96
CA LEU A 17 -17.11 5.70 -0.85
C LEU A 17 -16.95 4.97 0.48
N LEU A 18 -17.76 3.95 0.74
CA LEU A 18 -17.64 3.12 1.94
C LEU A 18 -16.31 2.36 1.95
N ALA A 19 -15.94 1.73 0.84
CA ALA A 19 -14.67 1.01 0.72
C ALA A 19 -13.46 1.95 0.94
N LEU A 20 -13.46 3.12 0.32
CA LEU A 20 -12.40 4.13 0.52
C LEU A 20 -12.37 4.66 1.96
N SER A 21 -13.52 4.95 2.54
CA SER A 21 -13.61 5.45 3.92
C SER A 21 -13.06 4.43 4.92
N THR A 22 -13.37 3.15 4.76
CA THR A 22 -12.84 2.09 5.63
C THR A 22 -11.32 1.96 5.48
N ARG A 23 -10.78 2.03 4.26
CA ARG A 23 -9.33 2.00 4.02
C ARG A 23 -8.62 3.21 4.64
N LEU A 24 -9.17 4.40 4.44
CA LEU A 24 -8.63 5.63 5.02
C LEU A 24 -8.64 5.55 6.56
N LEU A 25 -9.77 5.16 7.15
CA LEU A 25 -9.89 5.01 8.60
C LEU A 25 -8.88 3.99 9.15
N THR A 26 -8.76 2.82 8.53
CA THR A 26 -7.82 1.78 8.96
C THR A 26 -6.37 2.28 8.87
N SER A 27 -6.00 2.94 7.77
CA SER A 27 -4.65 3.48 7.60
C SER A 27 -4.34 4.59 8.60
N THR A 28 -5.31 5.47 8.87
CA THR A 28 -5.17 6.55 9.86
C THR A 28 -5.01 5.99 11.27
N LEU A 29 -5.83 5.00 11.64
CA LEU A 29 -5.71 4.33 12.94
C LEU A 29 -4.36 3.62 13.07
N LEU A 30 -3.90 2.95 12.03
CA LEU A 30 -2.60 2.27 12.03
C LEU A 30 -1.45 3.26 12.27
N LEU A 31 -1.45 4.39 11.57
CA LEU A 31 -0.46 5.45 11.76
C LEU A 31 -0.55 6.10 13.14
N ALA A 32 -1.76 6.37 13.63
CA ALA A 32 -1.97 6.94 14.95
C ALA A 32 -1.48 5.99 16.06
N LEU A 33 -1.83 4.72 15.99
CA LEU A 33 -1.39 3.72 16.94
C LEU A 33 0.14 3.54 16.90
N HIS A 34 0.75 3.55 15.72
CA HIS A 34 2.20 3.48 15.58
C HIS A 34 2.91 4.69 16.22
N SER A 35 2.29 5.88 16.17
CA SER A 35 2.87 7.08 16.80
C SER A 35 2.71 7.11 18.33
N LEU A 36 1.70 6.40 18.87
CA LEU A 36 1.37 6.40 20.29
C LEU A 36 1.98 5.20 21.05
N LEU A 37 2.20 4.09 20.37
CA LEU A 37 2.65 2.85 20.98
C LEU A 37 4.10 2.53 20.58
N PRO A 38 4.90 1.91 21.47
CA PRO A 38 6.22 1.43 21.10
C PRO A 38 6.12 0.37 20.00
N ALA A 39 7.07 0.38 19.09
CA ALA A 39 7.13 -0.60 18.01
C ALA A 39 7.30 -2.02 18.58
N PHE A 40 6.38 -2.92 18.26
CA PHE A 40 6.45 -4.33 18.65
C PHE A 40 7.60 -5.08 17.95
N ASP A 41 7.91 -4.68 16.73
CA ASP A 41 8.85 -5.35 15.85
C ASP A 41 9.66 -4.33 15.06
N SER A 42 10.98 -4.55 15.01
CA SER A 42 11.96 -3.70 14.32
C SER A 42 12.40 -4.24 12.96
N SER A 43 11.76 -5.30 12.44
CA SER A 43 12.16 -6.00 11.20
C SER A 43 12.14 -5.11 9.95
N ALA A 44 11.33 -4.04 9.95
CA ALA A 44 11.26 -3.08 8.86
C ALA A 44 12.44 -2.08 8.84
N GLN A 45 13.12 -1.89 9.96
CA GLN A 45 14.16 -0.86 10.10
C GLN A 45 15.32 -1.02 9.10
N PRO A 46 15.89 -2.21 8.85
CA PRO A 46 16.97 -2.36 7.89
C PRO A 46 16.54 -1.98 6.46
N LEU A 47 15.28 -2.17 6.11
CA LEU A 47 14.75 -1.80 4.79
C LEU A 47 14.52 -0.28 4.66
N LEU A 48 14.12 0.37 5.76
CA LEU A 48 13.83 1.80 5.83
C LEU A 48 15.06 2.66 6.15
N ALA A 49 16.12 2.07 6.69
CA ALA A 49 17.33 2.78 7.12
C ALA A 49 17.95 3.69 6.03
N PRO A 50 17.96 3.31 4.74
CA PRO A 50 18.51 4.15 3.68
C PRO A 50 17.72 5.45 3.44
N ASP A 51 16.42 5.46 3.76
CA ASP A 51 15.56 6.64 3.59
C ASP A 51 14.82 6.99 4.89
N PRO A 52 15.34 7.93 5.70
CA PRO A 52 14.68 8.36 6.92
C PRO A 52 13.25 8.93 6.70
N ARG A 53 12.96 9.42 5.49
CA ARG A 53 11.63 9.94 5.14
C ARG A 53 10.59 8.84 5.00
N ALA A 54 11.03 7.59 4.86
CA ALA A 54 10.14 6.43 4.76
C ALA A 54 9.72 5.86 6.13
N ARG A 55 10.25 6.34 7.25
CA ARG A 55 9.98 5.78 8.59
C ARG A 55 8.51 5.76 8.98
N TRP A 56 7.72 6.74 8.54
CA TRP A 56 6.27 6.77 8.80
C TRP A 56 5.52 5.63 8.11
N LEU A 57 6.14 4.97 7.13
CA LEU A 57 5.59 3.80 6.44
C LEU A 57 5.84 2.48 7.17
N GLU A 58 6.63 2.49 8.25
CA GLU A 58 6.97 1.29 9.03
C GLU A 58 5.73 0.44 9.39
N PRO A 59 4.58 1.00 9.81
CA PRO A 59 3.39 0.20 10.14
C PRO A 59 2.81 -0.58 8.96
N PHE A 60 3.08 -0.16 7.72
CA PHE A 60 2.66 -0.87 6.51
C PHE A 60 3.64 -1.97 6.08
N LEU A 61 4.81 -2.04 6.71
CA LEU A 61 5.88 -2.99 6.43
C LEU A 61 5.96 -4.05 7.54
N ARG A 62 4.91 -4.83 7.68
CA ARG A 62 4.86 -5.93 8.64
C ARG A 62 4.72 -7.26 7.91
N TRP A 63 5.33 -8.31 8.48
CA TRP A 63 5.23 -9.69 7.99
C TRP A 63 5.62 -9.78 6.50
N ASP A 64 4.77 -10.36 5.70
CA ASP A 64 5.00 -10.58 4.26
C ASP A 64 5.18 -9.28 3.46
N ALA A 65 4.66 -8.16 3.95
CA ALA A 65 4.82 -6.86 3.29
C ALA A 65 6.30 -6.43 3.16
N LEU A 66 7.17 -6.89 4.07
CA LEU A 66 8.62 -6.70 3.96
C LEU A 66 9.19 -7.37 2.72
N TYR A 67 8.81 -8.63 2.47
CA TYR A 67 9.25 -9.37 1.29
C TYR A 67 8.72 -8.74 0.02
N PHE A 68 7.44 -8.37 -0.02
CA PHE A 68 6.86 -7.69 -1.18
C PHE A 68 7.57 -6.38 -1.50
N ALA A 69 7.86 -5.54 -0.50
CA ALA A 69 8.59 -4.29 -0.69
C ALA A 69 10.06 -4.54 -1.13
N SER A 70 10.73 -5.53 -0.55
CA SER A 70 12.07 -5.95 -0.95
C SER A 70 12.10 -6.37 -2.41
N ILE A 71 11.21 -7.28 -2.81
CA ILE A 71 11.11 -7.79 -4.18
C ILE A 71 10.74 -6.65 -5.15
N ALA A 72 9.81 -5.77 -4.78
CA ALA A 72 9.39 -4.65 -5.61
C ALA A 72 10.54 -3.67 -5.91
N THR A 73 11.49 -3.51 -4.99
CA THR A 73 12.62 -2.57 -5.11
C THR A 73 13.88 -3.20 -5.71
N ARG A 74 14.16 -4.46 -5.38
CA ARG A 74 15.45 -5.10 -5.66
C ARG A 74 15.34 -6.35 -6.52
N GLY A 75 14.11 -6.80 -6.81
CA GLY A 75 13.86 -8.11 -7.42
C GLY A 75 14.09 -9.26 -6.43
N TYR A 76 13.94 -10.47 -6.93
CA TYR A 76 14.20 -11.70 -6.15
C TYR A 76 15.68 -11.87 -5.90
N ARG A 77 16.12 -11.93 -4.65
CA ARG A 77 17.52 -12.09 -4.26
C ARG A 77 17.77 -13.31 -3.41
N TYR A 78 16.75 -13.74 -2.65
CA TYR A 78 16.86 -14.83 -1.71
C TYR A 78 15.88 -15.94 -2.05
N GLU A 79 16.25 -17.18 -1.75
CA GLU A 79 15.44 -18.36 -2.05
C GLU A 79 14.03 -18.29 -1.41
N GLN A 80 13.93 -17.79 -0.19
CA GLN A 80 12.67 -17.60 0.49
C GLN A 80 11.72 -16.61 -0.20
N GLU A 81 12.25 -15.68 -0.97
CA GLU A 81 11.43 -14.71 -1.72
C GLU A 81 10.71 -15.37 -2.89
N LEU A 82 11.20 -16.51 -3.38
CA LEU A 82 10.56 -17.28 -4.46
C LEU A 82 9.20 -17.86 -4.06
N ALA A 83 8.90 -17.94 -2.77
CA ALA A 83 7.58 -18.33 -2.28
C ALA A 83 6.51 -17.27 -2.58
N PHE A 84 6.90 -16.03 -2.89
CA PHE A 84 5.98 -14.93 -3.14
C PHE A 84 5.75 -14.76 -4.64
N SER A 85 4.46 -14.75 -5.04
CA SER A 85 4.08 -14.51 -6.43
C SER A 85 4.55 -13.13 -6.93
N PRO A 86 5.04 -13.01 -8.18
CA PRO A 86 5.52 -11.74 -8.74
C PRO A 86 4.42 -10.70 -8.98
N GLY A 87 3.15 -11.09 -8.93
CA GLY A 87 2.02 -10.21 -9.28
C GLY A 87 1.93 -8.96 -8.39
N LEU A 88 1.91 -9.14 -7.07
CA LEU A 88 1.83 -8.01 -6.15
C LEU A 88 3.11 -7.17 -6.12
N PRO A 89 4.33 -7.73 -5.97
CA PRO A 89 5.54 -6.93 -6.06
C PRO A 89 5.69 -6.18 -7.38
N GLY A 90 5.32 -6.80 -8.50
CA GLY A 90 5.31 -6.15 -9.81
C GLY A 90 4.34 -4.97 -9.88
N ALA A 91 3.12 -5.13 -9.36
CA ALA A 91 2.15 -4.05 -9.27
C ALA A 91 2.65 -2.92 -8.33
N MET A 92 3.27 -3.26 -7.19
CA MET A 92 3.89 -2.29 -6.28
C MET A 92 5.03 -1.53 -6.96
N HIS A 93 5.87 -2.22 -7.72
CA HIS A 93 6.95 -1.60 -8.50
C HIS A 93 6.41 -0.60 -9.52
N LEU A 94 5.42 -0.99 -10.32
CA LEU A 94 4.81 -0.12 -11.33
C LEU A 94 4.13 1.10 -10.70
N ALA A 95 3.35 0.90 -9.65
CA ALA A 95 2.71 1.98 -8.92
C ALA A 95 3.76 2.89 -8.23
N GLY A 96 4.83 2.31 -7.69
CA GLY A 96 5.95 3.05 -7.12
C GLY A 96 6.67 3.92 -8.16
N ARG A 97 6.86 3.43 -9.37
CA ARG A 97 7.38 4.25 -10.48
C ARG A 97 6.49 5.45 -10.80
N ALA A 98 5.18 5.23 -10.81
CA ALA A 98 4.23 6.33 -11.01
C ALA A 98 4.33 7.38 -9.89
N VAL A 99 4.46 6.95 -8.63
CA VAL A 99 4.69 7.85 -7.48
C VAL A 99 5.98 8.64 -7.67
N GLY A 100 7.10 7.99 -7.97
CA GLY A 100 8.38 8.65 -8.21
C GLY A 100 8.34 9.65 -9.38
N TRP A 101 7.61 9.32 -10.43
CA TRP A 101 7.41 10.22 -11.58
C TRP A 101 6.61 11.48 -11.19
N ILE A 102 5.53 11.34 -10.43
CA ILE A 102 4.72 12.48 -9.92
C ILE A 102 5.57 13.40 -9.04
N GLU A 103 6.53 12.85 -8.30
CA GLU A 103 7.44 13.60 -7.42
C GLU A 103 8.64 14.22 -8.18
N GLY A 104 8.69 14.09 -9.49
CA GLY A 104 9.73 14.71 -10.34
C GLY A 104 10.97 13.83 -10.56
N GLY A 105 10.96 12.57 -10.13
CA GLY A 105 12.09 11.63 -10.26
C GLY A 105 12.29 11.02 -11.66
N GLY A 106 11.36 11.28 -12.59
CA GLY A 106 11.38 10.67 -13.91
C GLY A 106 10.95 9.19 -13.91
N TRP A 107 10.49 8.68 -15.06
CA TRP A 107 9.99 7.30 -15.17
C TRP A 107 11.11 6.25 -15.14
N GLU A 108 12.33 6.60 -15.52
CA GLU A 108 13.48 5.69 -15.59
C GLU A 108 14.24 5.52 -14.27
N GLY A 109 13.84 6.28 -13.23
CA GLY A 109 14.44 6.20 -11.90
C GLY A 109 14.22 4.84 -11.24
N GLN A 110 15.16 4.47 -10.36
CA GLN A 110 14.98 3.29 -9.50
C GLN A 110 13.85 3.54 -8.51
N VAL A 111 13.01 2.52 -8.30
CA VAL A 111 11.95 2.56 -7.28
C VAL A 111 12.60 2.37 -5.91
N GLY A 112 12.52 3.39 -5.08
CA GLY A 112 12.93 3.30 -3.68
C GLY A 112 11.89 2.56 -2.83
N VAL A 113 12.26 2.26 -1.60
CA VAL A 113 11.37 1.55 -0.66
C VAL A 113 10.11 2.39 -0.38
N ARG A 114 10.27 3.71 -0.24
CA ARG A 114 9.16 4.63 0.02
C ARG A 114 8.14 4.57 -1.11
N GLU A 115 8.59 4.73 -2.35
CA GLU A 115 7.74 4.69 -3.54
C GLU A 115 7.05 3.33 -3.70
N ALA A 116 7.78 2.23 -3.46
CA ALA A 116 7.22 0.88 -3.55
C ALA A 116 6.14 0.64 -2.50
N VAL A 117 6.33 1.10 -1.25
CA VAL A 117 5.34 0.93 -0.18
C VAL A 117 4.11 1.80 -0.42
N VAL A 118 4.29 3.07 -0.80
CA VAL A 118 3.16 3.94 -1.18
C VAL A 118 2.40 3.36 -2.36
N GLY A 119 3.11 2.89 -3.38
CA GLY A 119 2.52 2.17 -4.52
C GLY A 119 1.74 0.93 -4.08
N GLY A 120 2.27 0.16 -3.13
CA GLY A 120 1.60 -1.01 -2.54
C GLY A 120 0.30 -0.65 -1.81
N VAL A 121 0.28 0.44 -1.06
CA VAL A 121 -0.93 0.96 -0.41
C VAL A 121 -1.98 1.32 -1.46
N VAL A 122 -1.60 2.05 -2.51
CA VAL A 122 -2.50 2.44 -3.61
C VAL A 122 -3.06 1.20 -4.31
N VAL A 123 -2.22 0.21 -4.65
CA VAL A 123 -2.63 -1.06 -5.27
C VAL A 123 -3.61 -1.81 -4.36
N SER A 124 -3.33 -1.90 -3.07
CA SER A 124 -4.20 -2.57 -2.08
C SER A 124 -5.56 -1.87 -1.97
N TRP A 125 -5.60 -0.54 -1.98
CA TRP A 125 -6.83 0.22 -1.94
C TRP A 125 -7.64 0.03 -3.22
N ALA A 126 -7.01 0.12 -4.38
CA ALA A 126 -7.65 -0.09 -5.67
C ALA A 126 -8.23 -1.51 -5.80
N ALA A 127 -7.46 -2.53 -5.39
CA ALA A 127 -7.91 -3.91 -5.37
C ALA A 127 -9.10 -4.12 -4.41
N GLY A 128 -9.07 -3.49 -3.23
CA GLY A 128 -10.17 -3.55 -2.26
C GLY A 128 -11.46 -2.92 -2.78
N VAL A 129 -11.39 -1.77 -3.44
CA VAL A 129 -12.54 -1.15 -4.09
C VAL A 129 -13.04 -2.03 -5.25
N GLY A 130 -12.13 -2.52 -6.08
CA GLY A 130 -12.46 -3.41 -7.20
C GLY A 130 -13.17 -4.69 -6.74
N ALA A 131 -12.71 -5.29 -5.65
CA ALA A 131 -13.34 -6.49 -5.08
C ALA A 131 -14.79 -6.21 -4.61
N VAL A 132 -15.01 -5.09 -3.90
CA VAL A 132 -16.36 -4.70 -3.44
C VAL A 132 -17.28 -4.49 -4.63
N LEU A 133 -16.82 -3.81 -5.69
CA LEU A 133 -17.62 -3.56 -6.88
C LEU A 133 -17.88 -4.84 -7.67
N ALA A 134 -16.92 -5.76 -7.73
CA ALA A 134 -17.09 -7.05 -8.40
C ALA A 134 -18.11 -7.96 -7.70
N LEU A 135 -18.21 -7.88 -6.38
CA LEU A 135 -19.17 -8.66 -5.57
C LEU A 135 -20.59 -8.08 -5.58
N TYR A 136 -20.78 -6.87 -6.08
CA TYR A 136 -22.09 -6.20 -6.12
C TYR A 136 -23.01 -6.71 -7.27
N LYS A 137 -22.64 -7.68 -8.05
CA LYS A 137 -23.43 -8.20 -9.19
C LYS A 137 -24.70 -8.90 -8.78
#